data_28c754d07f308f9a345f0151ddeefd1c
#
_entry.id   28c754d07f308f9a345f0151ddeefd1c
#
_cell.length_a   1.000
_cell.length_b   1.000
_cell.length_c   1.000
_cell.angle_alpha   90.00
_cell.angle_beta   90.00
_cell.angle_gamma   90.00
#
_symmetry.space_group_name_H-M   'P 1'
#
loop_
_entity.id
_entity.type
_entity.pdbx_description
1 polymer ?
#
loop_
_entity_poly.entity_id
_entity_poly.type
_entity_poly.pdbx_seq_one_letter_code
_entity_poly.pdbx_strand_id
1 'polypeptide(L)'
;AAIFLKAAELVAGPYRDKINAATMLAQSKTIFQAEIDAACELVDFLKFNVHSMQHIYSQQPKSEDGVWNRLGYRPLEGFVYAVTPFNFTAISGNLPGSAAMMGNTVVWKPSDHQIFSAKIVIDVFKEAGLPDGVINAVYGDPEMITNTVLDSKHFAGIHFTGSTSVFKGLWKKIGTNIENYNSYPRIVGETGGKDFIVAHNSADTDELSTAVIRGAFEFQGQKCSAASRVYIPKSISKDFFEKLKSEVKKIKMGSPEDFKNFMTAVIHENSFDKLVNAIEKAK
;
A
#
# COMPACT_ATOMS: atom_id res chain seq x y z
N ALA A 1 7.18 14.51 -13.60
CA ALA A 1 8.03 13.34 -13.87
C ALA A 1 9.41 13.47 -13.22
N ALA A 2 10.20 14.51 -13.59
CA ALA A 2 11.60 14.64 -13.10
C ALA A 2 11.73 14.58 -11.57
N ILE A 3 10.85 15.22 -10.83
CA ILE A 3 10.81 15.20 -9.36
C ILE A 3 10.64 13.77 -8.83
N PHE A 4 9.72 12.99 -9.41
CA PHE A 4 9.45 11.62 -8.95
C PHE A 4 10.56 10.63 -9.34
N LEU A 5 11.21 10.83 -10.49
CA LEU A 5 12.42 10.08 -10.84
C LEU A 5 13.58 10.42 -9.89
N LYS A 6 13.73 11.70 -9.53
CA LYS A 6 14.71 12.12 -8.52
C LYS A 6 14.41 11.55 -7.14
N ALA A 7 13.13 11.51 -6.74
CA ALA A 7 12.70 10.86 -5.50
C ALA A 7 13.05 9.37 -5.50
N ALA A 8 12.86 8.67 -6.63
CA ALA A 8 13.28 7.27 -6.76
C ALA A 8 14.79 7.08 -6.58
N GLU A 9 15.63 7.96 -7.13
CA GLU A 9 17.09 7.93 -6.92
C GLU A 9 17.45 8.16 -5.45
N LEU A 10 16.80 9.12 -4.78
CA LEU A 10 17.03 9.40 -3.36
C LEU A 10 16.67 8.20 -2.48
N VAL A 11 15.54 7.54 -2.74
CA VAL A 11 15.12 6.32 -2.01
C VAL A 11 16.09 5.17 -2.29
N ALA A 12 16.51 4.97 -3.54
CA ALA A 12 17.45 3.91 -3.90
C ALA A 12 18.85 4.11 -3.34
N GLY A 13 19.22 5.35 -3.01
CA GLY A 13 20.54 5.77 -2.55
C GLY A 13 20.53 6.26 -1.11
N PRO A 14 20.68 7.58 -0.86
CA PRO A 14 20.96 8.14 0.47
C PRO A 14 19.88 7.91 1.51
N TYR A 15 18.64 7.65 1.12
CA TYR A 15 17.53 7.40 2.04
C TYR A 15 17.22 5.92 2.28
N ARG A 16 17.86 4.99 1.56
CA ARG A 16 17.55 3.54 1.60
C ARG A 16 17.60 2.97 3.01
N ASP A 17 18.72 3.14 3.70
CA ASP A 17 18.88 2.58 5.05
C ASP A 17 17.94 3.25 6.05
N LYS A 18 17.74 4.56 5.91
CA LYS A 18 16.88 5.34 6.79
C LYS A 18 15.41 4.94 6.66
N ILE A 19 14.91 4.76 5.44
CA ILE A 19 13.52 4.34 5.21
C ILE A 19 13.27 2.90 5.66
N ASN A 20 14.26 2.02 5.46
CA ASN A 20 14.22 0.65 5.95
C ASN A 20 14.19 0.60 7.48
N ALA A 21 15.09 1.30 8.15
CA ALA A 21 15.12 1.37 9.61
C ALA A 21 13.81 1.92 10.20
N ALA A 22 13.28 3.00 9.63
CA ALA A 22 12.00 3.55 10.06
C ALA A 22 10.83 2.57 9.87
N THR A 23 10.83 1.81 8.77
CA THR A 23 9.82 0.79 8.49
C THR A 23 9.94 -0.40 9.46
N MET A 24 11.15 -0.84 9.75
CA MET A 24 11.40 -1.90 10.73
C MET A 24 10.86 -1.53 12.10
N LEU A 25 11.19 -0.34 12.59
CA LEU A 25 10.87 0.10 13.95
C LEU A 25 9.38 0.48 14.11
N ALA A 26 8.80 1.20 13.14
CA ALA A 26 7.43 1.67 13.26
C ALA A 26 6.40 0.59 12.92
N GLN A 27 6.68 -0.28 11.95
CA GLN A 27 5.74 -1.26 11.43
C GLN A 27 6.07 -2.69 11.90
N SER A 28 7.15 -2.87 12.66
CA SER A 28 7.62 -4.19 13.10
C SER A 28 7.90 -5.13 11.91
N LYS A 29 8.58 -4.63 10.88
CA LYS A 29 9.02 -5.43 9.73
C LYS A 29 10.45 -5.93 9.92
N THR A 30 10.74 -7.12 9.44
CA THR A 30 12.14 -7.56 9.31
C THR A 30 12.85 -6.74 8.25
N ILE A 31 14.18 -6.74 8.26
CA ILE A 31 14.97 -6.00 7.26
C ILE A 31 14.63 -6.43 5.82
N PHE A 32 14.39 -7.72 5.59
CA PHE A 32 14.03 -8.25 4.27
C PHE A 32 12.68 -7.71 3.79
N GLN A 33 11.69 -7.64 4.68
CA GLN A 33 10.37 -7.09 4.36
C GLN A 33 10.42 -5.57 4.18
N ALA A 34 11.20 -4.86 5.01
CA ALA A 34 11.39 -3.42 4.89
C ALA A 34 12.06 -3.07 3.56
N GLU A 35 13.09 -3.80 3.17
CA GLU A 35 13.78 -3.59 1.89
C GLU A 35 12.84 -3.75 0.69
N ILE A 36 12.01 -4.80 0.68
CA ILE A 36 11.06 -5.05 -0.40
C ILE A 36 9.91 -4.05 -0.37
N ASP A 37 9.21 -3.97 0.77
CA ASP A 37 7.92 -3.29 0.92
C ASP A 37 8.04 -1.78 1.17
N ALA A 38 9.25 -1.26 1.35
CA ALA A 38 9.53 0.17 1.49
C ALA A 38 10.46 0.68 0.38
N ALA A 39 11.74 0.32 0.41
CA ALA A 39 12.72 0.91 -0.50
C ALA A 39 12.51 0.47 -1.94
N CYS A 40 12.51 -0.84 -2.23
CA CYS A 40 12.43 -1.34 -3.60
C CYS A 40 11.10 -1.01 -4.25
N GLU A 41 10.00 -1.32 -3.59
CA GLU A 41 8.65 -1.12 -4.14
C GLU A 41 8.33 0.37 -4.34
N LEU A 42 8.77 1.26 -3.42
CA LEU A 42 8.58 2.69 -3.62
C LEU A 42 9.35 3.21 -4.84
N VAL A 43 10.59 2.75 -5.03
CA VAL A 43 11.38 3.10 -6.22
C VAL A 43 10.67 2.65 -7.49
N ASP A 44 10.11 1.45 -7.49
CA ASP A 44 9.39 0.90 -8.62
C ASP A 44 8.09 1.68 -8.89
N PHE A 45 7.29 1.97 -7.87
CA PHE A 45 6.10 2.80 -8.04
C PHE A 45 6.42 4.16 -8.64
N LEU A 46 7.43 4.85 -8.14
CA LEU A 46 7.81 6.18 -8.64
C LEU A 46 8.23 6.14 -10.12
N LYS A 47 8.97 5.11 -10.53
CA LYS A 47 9.40 4.93 -11.93
C LYS A 47 8.27 4.48 -12.84
N PHE A 48 7.51 3.45 -12.43
CA PHE A 48 6.40 2.93 -13.22
C PHE A 48 5.26 3.95 -13.36
N ASN A 49 5.00 4.77 -12.34
CA ASN A 49 4.01 5.83 -12.44
C ASN A 49 4.39 6.86 -13.50
N VAL A 50 5.68 7.21 -13.63
CA VAL A 50 6.15 8.09 -14.72
C VAL A 50 5.92 7.44 -16.09
N HIS A 51 6.25 6.15 -16.22
CA HIS A 51 5.98 5.41 -17.45
C HIS A 51 4.48 5.35 -17.76
N SER A 52 3.63 5.05 -16.79
CA SER A 52 2.18 4.99 -16.95
C SER A 52 1.59 6.34 -17.31
N MET A 53 2.07 7.44 -16.70
CA MET A 53 1.69 8.80 -17.06
C MET A 53 1.99 9.10 -18.53
N GLN A 54 3.19 8.77 -19.01
CA GLN A 54 3.57 8.95 -20.41
C GLN A 54 2.67 8.14 -21.34
N HIS A 55 2.37 6.89 -20.97
CA HIS A 55 1.45 6.04 -21.72
C HIS A 55 0.04 6.66 -21.81
N ILE A 56 -0.52 7.12 -20.69
CA ILE A 56 -1.82 7.80 -20.67
C ILE A 56 -1.81 9.03 -21.57
N TYR A 57 -0.78 9.86 -21.48
CA TYR A 57 -0.69 11.09 -22.29
C TYR A 57 -0.46 10.82 -23.78
N SER A 58 0.06 9.66 -24.14
CA SER A 58 0.21 9.23 -25.54
C SER A 58 -1.10 8.75 -26.18
N GLN A 59 -2.12 8.44 -25.36
CA GLN A 59 -3.43 8.03 -25.86
C GLN A 59 -4.18 9.26 -26.40
N GLN A 60 -4.13 9.42 -27.71
CA GLN A 60 -4.72 10.55 -28.40
C GLN A 60 -5.80 10.08 -29.42
N PRO A 61 -6.81 10.88 -29.67
CA PRO A 61 -7.81 10.57 -30.70
C PRO A 61 -7.18 10.52 -32.07
N LYS A 62 -7.79 9.76 -32.99
CA LYS A 62 -7.37 9.71 -34.37
C LYS A 62 -7.58 11.08 -35.05
N SER A 63 -6.58 11.54 -35.78
CA SER A 63 -6.66 12.70 -36.66
C SER A 63 -6.94 12.23 -38.07
N GLU A 64 -7.76 12.98 -38.79
CA GLU A 64 -8.04 12.77 -40.22
C GLU A 64 -7.27 13.80 -41.06
N ASP A 65 -7.24 13.61 -42.39
CA ASP A 65 -6.57 14.53 -43.30
C ASP A 65 -7.13 15.95 -43.17
N GLY A 66 -6.26 16.91 -42.89
CA GLY A 66 -6.64 18.33 -42.70
C GLY A 66 -7.24 18.65 -41.32
N VAL A 67 -7.36 17.66 -40.41
CA VAL A 67 -7.89 17.83 -39.03
C VAL A 67 -6.92 17.30 -38.03
N TRP A 68 -6.62 18.07 -37.01
CA TRP A 68 -5.78 17.66 -35.88
C TRP A 68 -6.62 17.58 -34.62
N ASN A 69 -6.82 16.34 -34.09
CA ASN A 69 -7.54 16.05 -32.87
C ASN A 69 -6.58 15.79 -31.74
N ARG A 70 -6.78 16.42 -30.58
CA ARG A 70 -5.95 16.23 -29.40
C ARG A 70 -6.74 16.36 -28.11
N LEU A 71 -6.45 15.50 -27.16
CA LEU A 71 -6.86 15.62 -25.75
C LEU A 71 -5.84 16.46 -24.97
N GLY A 72 -6.32 17.41 -24.20
CA GLY A 72 -5.56 18.09 -23.16
C GLY A 72 -5.94 17.55 -21.80
N TYR A 73 -5.01 16.86 -21.14
CA TYR A 73 -5.23 16.35 -19.79
C TYR A 73 -5.05 17.46 -18.77
N ARG A 74 -6.00 17.55 -17.83
CA ARG A 74 -5.97 18.51 -16.72
C ARG A 74 -6.16 17.80 -15.38
N PRO A 75 -5.61 18.36 -14.28
CA PRO A 75 -5.90 17.85 -12.93
C PRO A 75 -7.39 17.98 -12.60
N LEU A 76 -7.82 17.29 -11.56
CA LEU A 76 -9.16 17.42 -11.01
C LEU A 76 -9.35 18.84 -10.43
N GLU A 77 -10.57 19.35 -10.48
CA GLU A 77 -10.92 20.63 -9.88
C GLU A 77 -11.17 20.46 -8.36
N GLY A 78 -10.14 20.79 -7.56
CA GLY A 78 -10.12 20.58 -6.13
C GLY A 78 -8.90 19.81 -5.68
N PHE A 79 -9.03 19.03 -4.61
CA PHE A 79 -7.94 18.23 -4.07
C PHE A 79 -8.28 16.74 -3.95
N VAL A 80 -7.27 15.90 -3.95
CA VAL A 80 -7.37 14.45 -3.71
C VAL A 80 -7.05 14.16 -2.24
N TYR A 81 -7.86 13.34 -1.60
CA TYR A 81 -7.59 12.81 -0.27
C TYR A 81 -6.90 11.46 -0.38
N ALA A 82 -5.64 11.38 0.00
CA ALA A 82 -4.88 10.13 0.07
C ALA A 82 -4.91 9.58 1.49
N VAL A 83 -5.38 8.35 1.66
CA VAL A 83 -5.39 7.64 2.95
C VAL A 83 -4.59 6.37 2.81
N THR A 84 -3.48 6.28 3.55
CA THR A 84 -2.53 5.18 3.40
C THR A 84 -2.49 4.26 4.62
N PRO A 85 -2.29 2.95 4.40
CA PRO A 85 -2.33 1.92 5.44
C PRO A 85 -1.02 1.91 6.25
N PHE A 86 -0.98 1.09 7.29
CA PHE A 86 0.21 0.93 8.12
C PHE A 86 1.25 -0.03 7.54
N ASN A 87 0.84 -0.93 6.66
CA ASN A 87 1.61 -2.13 6.33
C ASN A 87 2.70 -1.94 5.25
N PHE A 88 2.57 -0.94 4.38
CA PHE A 88 3.53 -0.69 3.29
C PHE A 88 3.95 0.78 3.23
N THR A 89 5.22 1.07 3.49
CA THR A 89 5.79 2.40 3.30
C THR A 89 5.75 2.82 1.82
N ALA A 90 5.92 1.88 0.90
CA ALA A 90 5.80 2.14 -0.54
C ALA A 90 4.42 2.70 -0.92
N ILE A 91 3.34 2.13 -0.37
CA ILE A 91 1.96 2.62 -0.61
C ILE A 91 1.79 4.05 -0.07
N SER A 92 2.44 4.37 1.06
CA SER A 92 2.42 5.73 1.62
C SER A 92 3.04 6.78 0.71
N GLY A 93 4.04 6.44 -0.06
CA GLY A 93 4.61 7.31 -1.09
C GLY A 93 3.79 7.29 -2.39
N ASN A 94 3.26 6.13 -2.75
CA ASN A 94 2.57 5.93 -4.01
C ASN A 94 1.22 6.67 -4.08
N LEU A 95 0.35 6.54 -3.09
CA LEU A 95 -1.00 7.11 -3.17
C LEU A 95 -0.99 8.64 -3.32
N PRO A 96 -0.29 9.40 -2.46
CA PRO A 96 -0.18 10.84 -2.67
C PRO A 96 0.66 11.19 -3.90
N GLY A 97 1.73 10.43 -4.17
CA GLY A 97 2.65 10.69 -5.27
C GLY A 97 2.03 10.54 -6.65
N SER A 98 1.25 9.48 -6.88
CA SER A 98 0.58 9.26 -8.18
C SER A 98 -0.45 10.35 -8.50
N ALA A 99 -1.23 10.78 -7.51
CA ALA A 99 -2.18 11.88 -7.67
C ALA A 99 -1.47 13.22 -7.95
N ALA A 100 -0.40 13.51 -7.21
CA ALA A 100 0.41 14.73 -7.39
C ALA A 100 1.11 14.75 -8.76
N MET A 101 1.61 13.60 -9.24
CA MET A 101 2.26 13.49 -10.55
C MET A 101 1.33 13.87 -11.70
N MET A 102 0.02 13.60 -11.56
CA MET A 102 -1.01 13.98 -12.54
C MET A 102 -1.52 15.41 -12.36
N GLY A 103 -0.84 16.23 -11.55
CA GLY A 103 -1.10 17.66 -11.36
C GLY A 103 -2.09 18.01 -10.25
N ASN A 104 -2.50 17.04 -9.43
CA ASN A 104 -3.43 17.28 -8.32
C ASN A 104 -2.71 17.76 -7.06
N THR A 105 -3.37 18.59 -6.27
CA THR A 105 -3.01 18.82 -4.88
C THR A 105 -3.58 17.71 -4.00
N VAL A 106 -2.85 17.36 -2.95
CA VAL A 106 -3.17 16.20 -2.12
C VAL A 106 -3.19 16.58 -0.64
N VAL A 107 -4.26 16.20 0.05
CA VAL A 107 -4.29 16.06 1.50
C VAL A 107 -4.02 14.60 1.81
N TRP A 108 -2.94 14.32 2.53
CA TRP A 108 -2.50 12.96 2.82
C TRP A 108 -2.60 12.65 4.30
N LYS A 109 -3.39 11.64 4.65
CA LYS A 109 -3.49 11.09 6.01
C LYS A 109 -2.79 9.72 6.05
N PRO A 110 -1.51 9.66 6.47
CA PRO A 110 -0.85 8.38 6.72
C PRO A 110 -1.44 7.71 7.97
N SER A 111 -1.27 6.39 8.07
CA SER A 111 -1.55 5.66 9.30
C SER A 111 -0.70 6.18 10.46
N ASP A 112 -1.29 6.26 11.66
CA ASP A 112 -0.57 6.70 12.86
C ASP A 112 0.59 5.75 13.23
N HIS A 113 0.49 4.48 12.84
CA HIS A 113 1.55 3.47 12.98
C HIS A 113 2.62 3.54 11.90
N GLN A 114 2.59 4.55 11.03
CA GLN A 114 3.54 4.74 9.93
C GLN A 114 4.14 6.16 9.90
N ILE A 115 4.01 6.92 10.96
CA ILE A 115 4.41 8.33 11.01
C ILE A 115 5.90 8.52 10.68
N PHE A 116 6.79 7.67 11.20
CA PHE A 116 8.24 7.78 10.95
C PHE A 116 8.60 7.59 9.49
N SER A 117 8.13 6.53 8.86
CA SER A 117 8.41 6.29 7.44
C SER A 117 7.70 7.29 6.53
N ALA A 118 6.48 7.72 6.87
CA ALA A 118 5.77 8.77 6.15
C ALA A 118 6.54 10.12 6.19
N LYS A 119 7.13 10.46 7.34
CA LYS A 119 7.98 11.66 7.44
C LYS A 119 9.20 11.59 6.51
N ILE A 120 9.83 10.42 6.39
CA ILE A 120 10.95 10.24 5.48
C ILE A 120 10.50 10.39 4.03
N VAL A 121 9.34 9.85 3.67
CA VAL A 121 8.77 10.03 2.31
C VAL A 121 8.54 11.51 1.99
N ILE A 122 8.04 12.30 2.96
CA ILE A 122 7.89 13.76 2.80
C ILE A 122 9.25 14.42 2.57
N ASP A 123 10.27 14.06 3.34
CA ASP A 123 11.61 14.62 3.21
C ASP A 123 12.21 14.29 1.83
N VAL A 124 12.03 13.06 1.36
CA VAL A 124 12.44 12.65 0.02
C VAL A 124 11.76 13.49 -1.06
N PHE A 125 10.45 13.68 -0.98
CA PHE A 125 9.73 14.49 -1.98
C PHE A 125 10.18 15.95 -1.97
N LYS A 126 10.41 16.53 -0.78
CA LYS A 126 10.94 17.90 -0.65
C LYS A 126 12.34 18.04 -1.24
N GLU A 127 13.25 17.10 -0.91
CA GLU A 127 14.61 17.12 -1.44
C GLU A 127 14.64 16.86 -2.97
N ALA A 128 13.70 16.07 -3.48
CA ALA A 128 13.52 15.88 -4.90
C ALA A 128 12.99 17.13 -5.64
N GLY A 129 12.55 18.16 -4.90
CA GLY A 129 12.05 19.43 -5.44
C GLY A 129 10.54 19.51 -5.60
N LEU A 130 9.77 18.70 -4.87
CA LEU A 130 8.31 18.84 -4.85
C LEU A 130 7.93 20.19 -4.22
N PRO A 131 7.17 21.05 -4.91
CA PRO A 131 6.76 22.34 -4.38
C PRO A 131 5.89 22.20 -3.13
N ASP A 132 6.04 23.17 -2.20
CA ASP A 132 5.17 23.25 -1.03
C ASP A 132 3.70 23.38 -1.44
N GLY A 133 2.81 22.75 -0.67
CA GLY A 133 1.37 22.76 -0.90
C GLY A 133 0.87 21.72 -1.91
N VAL A 134 1.75 21.01 -2.63
CA VAL A 134 1.32 19.93 -3.55
C VAL A 134 0.88 18.69 -2.77
N ILE A 135 1.68 18.20 -1.84
CA ILE A 135 1.31 17.12 -0.92
C ILE A 135 1.36 17.65 0.52
N ASN A 136 0.23 17.62 1.20
CA ASN A 136 0.05 18.15 2.55
C ASN A 136 -0.30 17.00 3.49
N ALA A 137 0.67 16.53 4.28
CA ALA A 137 0.43 15.49 5.27
C ALA A 137 -0.24 16.06 6.52
N VAL A 138 -1.28 15.35 6.97
CA VAL A 138 -2.06 15.69 8.17
C VAL A 138 -2.07 14.52 9.15
N TYR A 139 -1.89 14.80 10.43
CA TYR A 139 -1.85 13.83 11.52
C TYR A 139 -2.92 14.15 12.54
N GLY A 140 -3.46 13.15 13.20
CA GLY A 140 -4.47 13.30 14.25
C GLY A 140 -5.61 12.31 14.09
N ASP A 141 -6.73 12.57 14.77
CA ASP A 141 -7.89 11.68 14.78
C ASP A 141 -8.41 11.38 13.36
N PRO A 142 -8.45 10.11 12.94
CA PRO A 142 -8.83 9.75 11.58
C PRO A 142 -10.26 10.12 11.22
N GLU A 143 -11.19 10.06 12.17
CA GLU A 143 -12.58 10.35 11.93
C GLU A 143 -12.81 11.86 11.76
N MET A 144 -12.21 12.66 12.65
CA MET A 144 -12.27 14.13 12.57
C MET A 144 -11.68 14.64 11.26
N ILE A 145 -10.46 14.17 10.90
CA ILE A 145 -9.79 14.57 9.65
C ILE A 145 -10.65 14.19 8.44
N THR A 146 -11.11 12.94 8.40
CA THR A 146 -11.93 12.43 7.29
C THR A 146 -13.23 13.21 7.15
N ASN A 147 -13.90 13.50 8.25
CA ASN A 147 -15.12 14.29 8.25
C ASN A 147 -14.89 15.68 7.69
N THR A 148 -13.84 16.38 8.18
CA THR A 148 -13.48 17.72 7.71
C THR A 148 -13.17 17.73 6.22
N VAL A 149 -12.40 16.74 5.74
CA VAL A 149 -12.01 16.62 4.32
C VAL A 149 -13.22 16.34 3.43
N LEU A 150 -14.08 15.38 3.80
CA LEU A 150 -15.24 14.99 3.00
C LEU A 150 -16.40 16.00 3.07
N ASP A 151 -16.40 16.92 4.00
CA ASP A 151 -17.39 18.01 4.07
C ASP A 151 -16.97 19.21 3.19
N SER A 152 -15.76 19.21 2.65
CA SER A 152 -15.29 20.29 1.77
C SER A 152 -15.90 20.18 0.37
N LYS A 153 -16.49 21.25 -0.14
CA LYS A 153 -16.98 21.33 -1.52
C LYS A 153 -15.88 21.14 -2.59
N HIS A 154 -14.61 21.34 -2.21
CA HIS A 154 -13.44 21.18 -3.07
C HIS A 154 -12.84 19.76 -3.02
N PHE A 155 -13.48 18.82 -2.32
CA PHE A 155 -13.09 17.42 -2.37
C PHE A 155 -13.36 16.85 -3.75
N ALA A 156 -12.30 16.48 -4.49
CA ALA A 156 -12.39 16.04 -5.89
C ALA A 156 -12.14 14.53 -6.07
N GLY A 157 -11.59 13.86 -5.06
CA GLY A 157 -11.39 12.42 -5.11
C GLY A 157 -10.70 11.85 -3.89
N ILE A 158 -10.81 10.54 -3.73
CA ILE A 158 -10.10 9.77 -2.70
C ILE A 158 -9.25 8.68 -3.33
N HIS A 159 -8.02 8.55 -2.84
CA HIS A 159 -7.13 7.42 -3.10
C HIS A 159 -6.87 6.70 -1.78
N PHE A 160 -7.47 5.54 -1.61
CA PHE A 160 -7.55 4.83 -0.34
C PHE A 160 -6.94 3.44 -0.42
N THR A 161 -6.12 3.08 0.55
CA THR A 161 -5.77 1.69 0.85
C THR A 161 -5.94 1.43 2.33
N GLY A 162 -6.71 0.39 2.68
CA GLY A 162 -6.99 0.06 4.07
C GLY A 162 -8.06 -1.01 4.24
N SER A 163 -8.80 -0.98 5.35
CA SER A 163 -9.81 -2.00 5.61
C SER A 163 -11.08 -1.81 4.77
N THR A 164 -11.69 -2.91 4.34
CA THR A 164 -12.93 -2.91 3.57
C THR A 164 -14.09 -2.22 4.29
N SER A 165 -14.16 -2.36 5.61
CA SER A 165 -15.21 -1.71 6.42
C SER A 165 -15.10 -0.20 6.41
N VAL A 166 -13.89 0.32 6.55
CA VAL A 166 -13.63 1.78 6.46
C VAL A 166 -13.96 2.28 5.06
N PHE A 167 -13.50 1.60 4.01
CA PHE A 167 -13.78 2.00 2.64
C PHE A 167 -15.27 2.06 2.31
N LYS A 168 -16.07 1.08 2.78
CA LYS A 168 -17.53 1.12 2.64
C LYS A 168 -18.15 2.33 3.34
N GLY A 169 -17.65 2.70 4.51
CA GLY A 169 -18.07 3.90 5.23
C GLY A 169 -17.76 5.19 4.48
N LEU A 170 -16.54 5.29 3.94
CA LEU A 170 -16.11 6.41 3.11
C LEU A 170 -16.98 6.56 1.86
N TRP A 171 -17.19 5.45 1.14
CA TRP A 171 -18.05 5.47 -0.05
C TRP A 171 -19.46 5.93 0.24
N LYS A 172 -20.06 5.38 1.33
CA LYS A 172 -21.39 5.81 1.76
C LYS A 172 -21.42 7.31 2.08
N LYS A 173 -20.43 7.82 2.83
CA LYS A 173 -20.38 9.25 3.20
C LYS A 173 -20.21 10.13 1.95
N ILE A 174 -19.33 9.77 1.03
CA ILE A 174 -19.14 10.50 -0.24
C ILE A 174 -20.46 10.53 -1.03
N GLY A 175 -21.11 9.37 -1.20
CA GLY A 175 -22.38 9.28 -1.93
C GLY A 175 -23.50 10.07 -1.29
N THR A 176 -23.60 10.08 0.03
CA THR A 176 -24.60 10.87 0.76
C THR A 176 -24.36 12.37 0.61
N ASN A 177 -23.10 12.78 0.43
CA ASN A 177 -22.68 14.18 0.38
C ASN A 177 -22.54 14.72 -1.05
N ILE A 178 -22.95 13.95 -2.06
CA ILE A 178 -22.67 14.21 -3.48
C ILE A 178 -23.11 15.59 -3.97
N GLU A 179 -24.24 16.09 -3.47
CA GLU A 179 -24.81 17.38 -3.87
C GLU A 179 -24.00 18.59 -3.36
N ASN A 180 -23.08 18.39 -2.39
CA ASN A 180 -22.28 19.46 -1.82
C ASN A 180 -20.97 19.69 -2.55
N TYR A 181 -20.55 18.78 -3.43
CA TYR A 181 -19.27 18.88 -4.13
C TYR A 181 -19.37 19.71 -5.41
N ASN A 182 -18.30 20.44 -5.73
CA ASN A 182 -18.23 21.19 -6.99
C ASN A 182 -18.33 20.28 -8.23
N SER A 183 -17.83 19.05 -8.14
CA SER A 183 -18.00 17.99 -9.14
C SER A 183 -18.05 16.63 -8.44
N TYR A 184 -18.63 15.61 -9.09
CA TYR A 184 -18.67 14.26 -8.50
C TYR A 184 -17.24 13.70 -8.32
N PRO A 185 -16.88 13.29 -7.08
CA PRO A 185 -15.51 12.87 -6.77
C PRO A 185 -15.12 11.54 -7.43
N ARG A 186 -13.84 11.33 -7.67
CA ARG A 186 -13.29 10.05 -8.07
C ARG A 186 -13.01 9.19 -6.82
N ILE A 187 -13.38 7.91 -6.88
CA ILE A 187 -13.16 6.99 -5.77
C ILE A 187 -12.27 5.86 -6.27
N VAL A 188 -11.06 5.79 -5.73
CA VAL A 188 -10.10 4.73 -5.97
C VAL A 188 -9.76 4.10 -4.63
N GLY A 189 -10.02 2.80 -4.50
CA GLY A 189 -9.82 2.10 -3.24
C GLY A 189 -9.30 0.69 -3.44
N GLU A 190 -8.30 0.34 -2.63
CA GLU A 190 -7.78 -1.00 -2.47
C GLU A 190 -8.02 -1.44 -1.02
N THR A 191 -8.55 -2.64 -0.84
CA THR A 191 -8.90 -3.15 0.47
C THR A 191 -8.31 -4.53 0.72
N GLY A 192 -8.69 -5.18 1.82
CA GLY A 192 -8.20 -6.52 2.16
C GLY A 192 -8.58 -7.56 1.12
N GLY A 193 -7.71 -8.55 0.93
CA GLY A 193 -7.87 -9.67 0.01
C GLY A 193 -8.07 -11.00 0.72
N LYS A 194 -8.35 -12.02 -0.09
CA LYS A 194 -8.43 -13.44 0.28
C LYS A 194 -7.67 -14.27 -0.76
N ASP A 195 -6.40 -13.96 -0.91
CA ASP A 195 -5.53 -14.53 -1.92
C ASP A 195 -5.27 -16.02 -1.67
N PHE A 196 -4.85 -16.73 -2.68
CA PHE A 196 -4.75 -18.17 -2.60
C PHE A 196 -3.56 -18.73 -3.39
N ILE A 197 -3.16 -19.94 -3.01
CA ILE A 197 -2.20 -20.75 -3.73
C ILE A 197 -2.93 -21.97 -4.28
N VAL A 198 -2.77 -22.28 -5.57
CA VAL A 198 -3.27 -23.51 -6.20
C VAL A 198 -2.07 -24.35 -6.60
N ALA A 199 -1.97 -25.54 -6.03
CA ALA A 199 -0.91 -26.48 -6.38
C ALA A 199 -1.40 -27.49 -7.43
N HIS A 200 -0.54 -27.80 -8.39
CA HIS A 200 -0.74 -28.94 -9.28
C HIS A 200 -0.14 -30.21 -8.66
N ASN A 201 -0.57 -31.39 -9.10
CA ASN A 201 -0.08 -32.68 -8.57
C ASN A 201 1.40 -32.97 -8.85
N SER A 202 2.04 -32.21 -9.75
CA SER A 202 3.48 -32.26 -10.04
C SER A 202 4.30 -31.23 -9.23
N ALA A 203 3.64 -30.50 -8.31
CA ALA A 203 4.36 -29.50 -7.51
C ALA A 203 5.34 -30.18 -6.54
N ASP A 204 6.53 -29.62 -6.42
CA ASP A 204 7.47 -29.97 -5.36
C ASP A 204 6.91 -29.53 -4.00
N THR A 205 6.82 -30.45 -3.05
CA THR A 205 6.18 -30.21 -1.76
C THR A 205 7.07 -29.39 -0.80
N ASP A 206 8.40 -29.37 -0.98
CA ASP A 206 9.31 -28.53 -0.21
C ASP A 206 9.21 -27.07 -0.66
N GLU A 207 9.23 -26.84 -1.98
CA GLU A 207 9.00 -25.51 -2.55
C GLU A 207 7.62 -24.98 -2.20
N LEU A 208 6.58 -25.82 -2.32
CA LEU A 208 5.20 -25.46 -1.98
C LEU A 208 5.07 -25.08 -0.48
N SER A 209 5.69 -25.84 0.42
CA SER A 209 5.68 -25.55 1.86
C SER A 209 6.34 -24.20 2.17
N THR A 210 7.46 -23.92 1.53
CA THR A 210 8.16 -22.63 1.65
C THR A 210 7.31 -21.48 1.11
N ALA A 211 6.69 -21.66 -0.06
CA ALA A 211 5.82 -20.66 -0.67
C ALA A 211 4.59 -20.35 0.22
N VAL A 212 3.99 -21.37 0.82
CA VAL A 212 2.85 -21.21 1.74
C VAL A 212 3.28 -20.47 3.01
N ILE A 213 4.41 -20.82 3.61
CA ILE A 213 4.91 -20.12 4.82
C ILE A 213 5.17 -18.65 4.52
N ARG A 214 5.87 -18.36 3.46
CA ARG A 214 6.15 -16.98 3.06
C ARG A 214 4.87 -16.23 2.71
N GLY A 215 4.03 -16.80 1.88
CA GLY A 215 2.79 -16.15 1.43
C GLY A 215 1.77 -15.92 2.55
N ALA A 216 1.69 -16.81 3.55
CA ALA A 216 0.69 -16.72 4.61
C ALA A 216 1.19 -16.00 5.88
N PHE A 217 2.48 -16.18 6.27
CA PHE A 217 2.97 -15.75 7.58
C PHE A 217 3.96 -14.59 7.53
N GLU A 218 4.56 -14.29 6.37
CA GLU A 218 5.45 -13.14 6.25
C GLU A 218 4.73 -11.87 6.68
N PHE A 219 5.41 -11.05 7.50
CA PHE A 219 4.81 -9.89 8.15
C PHE A 219 3.50 -10.22 8.91
N GLN A 220 3.47 -11.37 9.60
CA GLN A 220 2.34 -11.83 10.43
C GLN A 220 1.02 -11.91 9.64
N GLY A 221 1.07 -12.10 8.31
CA GLY A 221 -0.10 -12.11 7.44
C GLY A 221 -0.80 -10.76 7.27
N GLN A 222 -0.18 -9.65 7.70
CA GLN A 222 -0.76 -8.30 7.64
C GLN A 222 -0.60 -7.66 6.26
N LYS A 223 -0.81 -8.43 5.19
CA LYS A 223 -0.76 -8.00 3.80
C LYS A 223 -2.12 -8.24 3.13
N CYS A 224 -2.56 -7.33 2.28
CA CYS A 224 -3.76 -7.52 1.44
C CYS A 224 -3.62 -8.75 0.53
N SER A 225 -2.39 -9.07 0.12
CA SER A 225 -1.97 -10.19 -0.72
C SER A 225 -1.57 -11.45 0.04
N ALA A 226 -1.73 -11.51 1.38
CA ALA A 226 -1.38 -12.71 2.15
C ALA A 226 -2.22 -13.92 1.73
N ALA A 227 -1.57 -15.07 1.55
CA ALA A 227 -2.23 -16.30 1.17
C ALA A 227 -3.14 -16.80 2.30
N SER A 228 -4.44 -16.63 2.11
CA SER A 228 -5.48 -17.02 3.09
C SER A 228 -6.00 -18.44 2.85
N ARG A 229 -5.74 -19.00 1.67
CA ARG A 229 -6.23 -20.31 1.23
C ARG A 229 -5.17 -21.02 0.42
N VAL A 230 -5.13 -22.35 0.57
CA VAL A 230 -4.26 -23.20 -0.25
C VAL A 230 -5.09 -24.37 -0.77
N TYR A 231 -5.09 -24.58 -2.07
CA TYR A 231 -5.76 -25.70 -2.73
C TYR A 231 -4.73 -26.74 -3.14
N ILE A 232 -4.79 -27.93 -2.54
CA ILE A 232 -3.76 -28.96 -2.68
C ILE A 232 -4.39 -30.25 -3.17
N PRO A 233 -3.84 -30.90 -4.23
CA PRO A 233 -4.26 -32.21 -4.66
C PRO A 233 -4.10 -33.26 -3.56
N LYS A 234 -5.08 -34.18 -3.46
CA LYS A 234 -5.05 -35.24 -2.47
C LYS A 234 -3.80 -36.12 -2.57
N SER A 235 -3.25 -36.29 -3.78
CA SER A 235 -2.06 -37.12 -4.05
C SER A 235 -0.79 -36.65 -3.32
N ILE A 236 -0.63 -35.33 -3.13
CA ILE A 236 0.56 -34.75 -2.47
C ILE A 236 0.25 -34.19 -1.07
N SER A 237 -1.00 -34.20 -0.64
CA SER A 237 -1.43 -33.51 0.57
C SER A 237 -0.75 -34.03 1.84
N LYS A 238 -0.57 -35.34 1.98
CA LYS A 238 0.04 -35.94 3.17
C LYS A 238 1.48 -35.47 3.37
N ASP A 239 2.31 -35.63 2.33
CA ASP A 239 3.71 -35.20 2.34
C ASP A 239 3.83 -33.69 2.57
N PHE A 240 3.03 -32.91 1.88
CA PHE A 240 2.95 -31.46 2.06
C PHE A 240 2.65 -31.05 3.52
N PHE A 241 1.62 -31.63 4.16
CA PHE A 241 1.28 -31.26 5.54
C PHE A 241 2.31 -31.70 6.56
N GLU A 242 3.01 -32.80 6.35
CA GLU A 242 4.12 -33.22 7.22
C GLU A 242 5.26 -32.20 7.14
N LYS A 243 5.65 -31.78 5.92
CA LYS A 243 6.68 -30.77 5.68
C LYS A 243 6.26 -29.41 6.23
N LEU A 244 5.06 -28.94 5.91
CA LEU A 244 4.54 -27.65 6.38
C LEU A 244 4.58 -27.58 7.92
N LYS A 245 4.12 -28.60 8.62
CA LYS A 245 4.15 -28.66 10.09
C LYS A 245 5.57 -28.64 10.64
N SER A 246 6.50 -29.30 9.96
CA SER A 246 7.92 -29.28 10.32
C SER A 246 8.51 -27.89 10.21
N GLU A 247 8.28 -27.22 9.07
CA GLU A 247 8.84 -25.90 8.81
C GLU A 247 8.21 -24.80 9.69
N VAL A 248 6.90 -24.83 9.92
CA VAL A 248 6.22 -23.90 10.83
C VAL A 248 6.82 -23.93 12.25
N LYS A 249 7.22 -25.10 12.74
CA LYS A 249 7.87 -25.24 14.06
C LYS A 249 9.24 -24.58 14.14
N LYS A 250 9.91 -24.34 13.01
CA LYS A 250 11.22 -23.70 12.94
C LYS A 250 11.15 -22.17 12.89
N ILE A 251 9.95 -21.60 12.70
CA ILE A 251 9.74 -20.17 12.62
C ILE A 251 10.16 -19.51 13.93
N LYS A 252 11.10 -18.57 13.82
CA LYS A 252 11.53 -17.72 14.93
C LYS A 252 10.75 -16.42 14.92
N MET A 253 10.34 -16.00 16.10
CA MET A 253 9.61 -14.74 16.32
C MET A 253 10.37 -13.90 17.34
N GLY A 254 10.45 -12.58 17.11
CA GLY A 254 11.14 -11.68 18.03
C GLY A 254 11.29 -10.27 17.50
N SER A 255 12.25 -9.52 18.03
CA SER A 255 12.54 -8.15 17.58
C SER A 255 12.95 -8.09 16.11
N PRO A 256 12.54 -7.06 15.34
CA PRO A 256 13.02 -6.84 13.99
C PRO A 256 14.52 -6.54 13.91
N GLU A 257 15.17 -6.17 15.01
CA GLU A 257 16.61 -5.93 15.09
C GLU A 257 17.44 -7.23 15.03
N ASP A 258 16.84 -8.38 15.40
CA ASP A 258 17.46 -9.69 15.21
C ASP A 258 17.06 -10.26 13.85
N PHE A 259 17.96 -10.18 12.88
CA PHE A 259 17.75 -10.62 11.49
C PHE A 259 17.53 -12.14 11.32
N LYS A 260 17.64 -12.92 12.41
CA LYS A 260 17.29 -14.35 12.41
C LYS A 260 15.80 -14.60 12.58
N ASN A 261 15.03 -13.58 12.98
CA ASN A 261 13.59 -13.70 13.14
C ASN A 261 12.89 -13.59 11.79
N PHE A 262 11.99 -14.52 11.52
CA PHE A 262 11.13 -14.50 10.33
C PHE A 262 9.87 -13.66 10.57
N MET A 263 9.33 -13.71 11.78
CA MET A 263 8.14 -12.99 12.20
C MET A 263 8.45 -12.06 13.38
N THR A 264 7.66 -11.02 13.52
CA THR A 264 7.77 -10.02 14.59
C THR A 264 6.40 -9.80 15.24
N ALA A 265 6.17 -8.68 15.91
CA ALA A 265 4.88 -8.36 16.50
C ALA A 265 3.85 -7.89 15.46
N VAL A 266 2.56 -8.14 15.73
CA VAL A 266 1.46 -7.48 15.01
C VAL A 266 1.41 -6.00 15.38
N ILE A 267 0.75 -5.19 14.54
CA ILE A 267 0.88 -3.73 14.56
C ILE A 267 0.39 -3.07 15.87
N HIS A 268 -0.64 -3.61 16.52
CA HIS A 268 -1.21 -3.07 17.76
C HIS A 268 -2.08 -4.11 18.49
N GLU A 269 -2.41 -3.82 19.74
CA GLU A 269 -3.17 -4.68 20.65
C GLU A 269 -4.53 -5.11 20.07
N ASN A 270 -5.28 -4.19 19.47
CA ASN A 270 -6.57 -4.54 18.84
C ASN A 270 -6.42 -5.56 17.69
N SER A 271 -5.30 -5.58 16.99
CA SER A 271 -5.02 -6.62 15.97
C SER A 271 -4.70 -7.95 16.63
N PHE A 272 -3.94 -7.94 17.73
CA PHE A 272 -3.65 -9.13 18.51
C PHE A 272 -4.94 -9.77 19.05
N ASP A 273 -5.81 -8.99 19.68
CA ASP A 273 -7.07 -9.47 20.25
C ASP A 273 -8.00 -10.07 19.19
N LYS A 274 -8.09 -9.43 18.01
CA LYS A 274 -8.84 -9.97 16.88
C LYS A 274 -8.32 -11.34 16.43
N LEU A 275 -6.99 -11.53 16.39
CA LEU A 275 -6.37 -12.79 16.01
C LEU A 275 -6.61 -13.86 17.08
N VAL A 276 -6.44 -13.53 18.36
CA VAL A 276 -6.76 -14.45 19.47
C VAL A 276 -8.22 -14.90 19.39
N ASN A 277 -9.15 -13.96 19.23
CA ASN A 277 -10.57 -14.29 19.09
C ASN A 277 -10.87 -15.15 17.84
N ALA A 278 -10.15 -14.95 16.75
CA ALA A 278 -10.31 -15.75 15.55
C ALA A 278 -9.80 -17.19 15.74
N ILE A 279 -8.68 -17.36 16.45
CA ILE A 279 -8.13 -18.68 16.81
C ILE A 279 -9.09 -19.44 17.72
N GLU A 280 -9.65 -18.77 18.74
CA GLU A 280 -10.61 -19.41 19.65
C GLU A 280 -11.90 -19.87 18.91
N LYS A 281 -12.36 -19.08 17.95
CA LYS A 281 -13.51 -19.47 17.11
C LYS A 281 -13.21 -20.61 16.13
N ALA A 282 -11.96 -20.83 15.80
CA ALA A 282 -11.53 -21.89 14.88
C ALA A 282 -11.30 -23.25 15.58
N LYS A 283 -11.18 -23.26 16.91
CA LYS A 283 -11.10 -24.47 17.73
C LYS A 283 -12.48 -25.11 17.90
#